data_30330b89bbdd78697e8ff44f55fa2fab
#
_entry.id   30330b89bbdd78697e8ff44f55fa2fab
#
_cell.length_a   1.000
_cell.length_b   1.000
_cell.length_c   1.000
_cell.angle_alpha   90.00
_cell.angle_beta   90.00
_cell.angle_gamma   90.00
#
_symmetry.space_group_name_H-M   'P 1'
#
loop_
_entity.id
_entity.type
_entity.pdbx_description
1 polymer ?
#
loop_
_entity_poly.entity_id
_entity_poly.type
_entity_poly.pdbx_seq_one_letter_code
_entity_poly.pdbx_strand_id
1 'polypeptide(L)' 'MRKDTDQRKIDLLKILAEGCRKHPAYRARRKATERCEECVVVWKARIELNEI' A
#
# COMPACT_ATOMS: atom_id res chain seq x y z
N MET A 1 2.57 -16.90 13.49
CA MET A 1 2.98 -16.17 14.69
C MET A 1 2.89 -14.68 14.49
N ARG A 2 2.99 -13.98 15.59
CA ARG A 2 2.85 -12.52 15.61
C ARG A 2 3.92 -11.80 14.81
N LYS A 3 5.14 -12.35 14.81
CA LYS A 3 6.24 -11.73 14.08
C LYS A 3 5.96 -11.55 12.61
N ASP A 4 5.36 -12.57 12.00
CA ASP A 4 5.05 -12.50 10.57
C ASP A 4 4.03 -11.41 10.29
N THR A 5 3.01 -11.31 11.14
CA THR A 5 1.99 -10.27 10.98
C THR A 5 2.58 -8.88 11.20
N ASP A 6 3.41 -8.74 12.22
CA ASP A 6 4.03 -7.44 12.52
C ASP A 6 4.96 -7.01 11.39
N GLN A 7 5.77 -7.94 10.87
CA GLN A 7 6.65 -7.62 9.76
C GLN A 7 5.85 -7.24 8.52
N ARG A 8 4.75 -7.95 8.28
CA ARG A 8 3.89 -7.64 7.14
C ARG A 8 3.31 -6.24 7.27
N LYS A 9 2.86 -5.87 8.46
CA LYS A 9 2.33 -4.53 8.69
C LYS A 9 3.38 -3.46 8.43
N ILE A 10 4.60 -3.69 8.87
CA ILE A 10 5.69 -2.76 8.66
C ILE A 10 5.95 -2.58 7.16
N ASP A 11 5.99 -3.69 6.43
CA ASP A 11 6.21 -3.64 4.98
C ASP A 11 5.11 -2.86 4.28
N LEU A 12 3.85 -3.11 4.67
CA LEU A 12 2.72 -2.41 4.08
C LEU A 12 2.76 -0.92 4.40
N LEU A 13 3.12 -0.58 5.62
CA LEU A 13 3.24 0.82 6.02
C LEU A 13 4.35 1.53 5.25
N LYS A 14 5.45 0.84 4.98
CA LYS A 14 6.53 1.40 4.18
C LYS A 14 6.05 1.70 2.76
N ILE A 15 5.31 0.78 2.18
CA ILE A 15 4.75 0.97 0.84
C ILE A 15 3.82 2.19 0.82
N LEU A 16 2.98 2.30 1.83
CA LEU A 16 2.05 3.43 1.92
C LEU A 16 2.78 4.75 2.17
N ALA A 17 3.84 4.72 2.96
CA ALA A 17 4.61 5.91 3.25
C ALA A 17 5.33 6.44 2.02
N GLU A 18 5.87 5.53 1.20
CA GLU A 18 6.51 5.92 -0.04
C GLU A 18 5.49 6.35 -1.09
N GLY A 19 4.36 5.66 -1.11
CA GLY A 19 3.31 5.94 -2.07
C GLY A 19 3.75 5.66 -3.49
N CYS A 20 3.08 6.28 -4.44
CA CYS A 20 3.42 6.15 -5.84
C CYS A 20 4.35 7.29 -6.23
N ARG A 21 5.55 6.94 -6.70
CA ARG A 21 6.52 7.96 -7.08
C ARG A 21 6.08 8.79 -8.27
N LYS A 22 5.32 8.17 -9.16
CA LYS A 22 4.81 8.88 -10.34
C LYS A 22 3.60 9.74 -10.04
N HIS A 23 2.91 9.43 -8.96
CA HIS A 23 1.70 10.15 -8.58
C HIS A 23 1.75 10.46 -7.08
N PRO A 24 2.61 11.40 -6.66
CA PRO A 24 2.80 11.66 -5.23
C PRO A 24 1.53 12.13 -4.52
N ALA A 25 0.55 12.62 -5.26
CA ALA A 25 -0.71 13.04 -4.67
C ALA A 25 -1.65 11.88 -4.37
N TYR A 26 -1.35 10.69 -4.90
CA TYR A 26 -2.19 9.54 -4.68
C TYR A 26 -2.04 9.03 -3.25
N ARG A 27 -3.14 8.94 -2.53
CA ARG A 27 -3.12 8.55 -1.12
C ARG A 27 -3.90 7.28 -0.82
N ALA A 28 -4.17 6.49 -1.84
CA ALA A 28 -4.89 5.22 -1.68
C ALA A 28 -6.25 5.38 -1.01
N ARG A 29 -6.90 6.51 -1.21
CA ARG A 29 -8.25 6.73 -0.70
C ARG A 29 -9.32 6.11 -1.59
N ARG A 30 -8.96 5.83 -2.81
CA ARG A 30 -9.85 5.21 -3.79
C ARG A 30 -9.04 4.26 -4.65
N LYS A 31 -9.74 3.38 -5.34
CA LYS A 31 -9.10 2.38 -6.16
C LYS A 31 -8.15 3.02 -7.17
N ALA A 32 -6.95 2.46 -7.24
CA ALA A 32 -5.96 2.92 -8.18
C ALA A 32 -6.36 2.57 -9.60
N THR A 33 -5.95 3.41 -10.55
CA THR A 33 -6.14 3.09 -11.95
C THR A 33 -5.12 2.03 -12.33
N GLU A 34 -5.52 1.11 -13.21
CA GLU A 34 -4.64 0.03 -13.62
C GLU A 34 -3.48 0.50 -14.49
N ARG A 35 -3.49 1.75 -14.90
CA ARG A 35 -2.44 2.30 -15.74
C ARG A 35 -1.11 2.49 -15.02
N CYS A 36 -1.14 2.55 -13.70
CA CYS A 36 0.07 2.73 -12.91
C CYS A 36 0.22 1.58 -11.95
N GLU A 37 1.23 0.73 -12.19
CA GLU A 37 1.47 -0.43 -11.33
C GLU A 37 1.83 -0.01 -9.91
N GLU A 38 2.56 1.08 -9.75
CA GLU A 38 2.93 1.54 -8.43
C GLU A 38 1.70 1.96 -7.63
N CYS A 39 0.76 2.65 -8.26
CA CYS A 39 -0.48 3.02 -7.60
C CYS A 39 -1.28 1.77 -7.20
N VAL A 40 -1.29 0.76 -8.05
CA VAL A 40 -1.98 -0.49 -7.76
C VAL A 40 -1.35 -1.16 -6.55
N VAL A 41 -0.02 -1.18 -6.48
CA VAL A 41 0.68 -1.76 -5.33
C VAL A 41 0.32 -1.03 -4.04
N VAL A 42 0.31 0.29 -4.08
CA VAL A 42 -0.06 1.09 -2.92
C VAL A 42 -1.49 0.80 -2.49
N TRP A 43 -2.40 0.72 -3.45
CA TRP A 43 -3.79 0.42 -3.18
C TRP A 43 -3.98 -0.95 -2.53
N LYS A 44 -3.30 -1.96 -3.09
CA LYS A 44 -3.37 -3.30 -2.53
C LYS A 44 -2.80 -3.37 -1.12
N ALA A 45 -1.70 -2.65 -0.89
CA ALA A 45 -1.11 -2.58 0.44
C ALA A 45 -2.11 -2.00 1.45
N ARG A 46 -2.84 -0.97 1.06
CA ARG A 46 -3.83 -0.36 1.92
C ARG A 46 -4.95 -1.34 2.27
N ILE A 47 -5.44 -2.05 1.27
CA ILE A 47 -6.50 -3.02 1.49
C ILE A 47 -6.02 -4.12 2.43
N GLU A 48 -4.85 -4.66 2.18
CA GLU A 48 -4.31 -5.71 3.02
C GLU A 48 -4.12 -5.23 4.46
N LEU A 49 -3.62 -4.03 4.64
CA LEU A 49 -3.41 -3.48 5.96
C LEU A 49 -4.74 -3.34 6.71
N ASN A 50 -5.79 -2.95 6.01
CA ASN A 50 -7.12 -2.85 6.63
C ASN A 50 -7.68 -4.20 7.05
N GLU A 51 -7.28 -5.27 6.38
CA GLU A 51 -7.74 -6.61 6.71
C GLU A 51 -6.99 -7.23 7.88
N ILE A 52 -5.82 -6.76 8.17
CA ILE A 52 -5.05 -7.21 9.31
C ILE A 52 -5.56 -6.52 10.58
#